data_3766e1fa9cc8f915dded768d44378f6b
#
_entry.id   3766e1fa9cc8f915dded768d44378f6b
#
_cell.length_a   1.000
_cell.length_b   1.000
_cell.length_c   1.000
_cell.angle_alpha   90.00
_cell.angle_beta   90.00
_cell.angle_gamma   90.00
#
_symmetry.space_group_name_H-M   'P 1'
#
loop_
_entity.id
_entity.type
_entity.pdbx_description
1 polymer ?
#
loop_
_entity_poly.entity_id
_entity_poly.type
_entity_poly.pdbx_seq_one_letter_code
_entity_poly.pdbx_strand_id
1 'polypeptide(L)'
;MRADADTRVDGLLTFPDFPANDPLHYASIHSNPPGDSPSEYPALTCHKYGRGKCVWMAAPVPLLLHDSQSRFLEGLFQEYLPGFVVASRNLPNSLEITVLESKDKTRRLLCLVNQQDQQPVIPLSDVDIAVKWSSRPTEVRDVLTGKGVEFQWDSASSLLSLHFDRIHLAEFLVIGGQ
;
A
#
# COMPACT_ATOMS: atom_id res chain seq x y z
N MET A 1 15.72 11.04 -20.87
CA MET A 1 15.84 9.56 -21.04
C MET A 1 14.78 9.17 -22.03
N ARG A 2 15.07 8.32 -22.99
CA ARG A 2 14.08 7.77 -23.94
C ARG A 2 13.84 6.32 -23.57
N ALA A 3 12.60 5.86 -23.69
CA ALA A 3 12.26 4.46 -23.50
C ALA A 3 12.67 3.65 -24.75
N ASP A 4 13.19 2.45 -24.54
CA ASP A 4 13.46 1.51 -25.63
C ASP A 4 12.15 0.99 -26.24
N ALA A 5 12.20 0.42 -27.45
CA ALA A 5 11.02 -0.02 -28.19
C ALA A 5 10.15 -1.03 -27.43
N ASP A 6 10.76 -1.82 -26.54
CA ASP A 6 10.09 -2.87 -25.76
C ASP A 6 9.59 -2.37 -24.39
N THR A 7 9.76 -1.08 -24.10
CA THR A 7 9.36 -0.47 -22.83
C THR A 7 7.99 0.18 -22.98
N ARG A 8 7.02 -0.27 -22.18
CA ARG A 8 5.71 0.37 -22.09
C ARG A 8 5.83 1.68 -21.32
N VAL A 9 5.30 2.76 -21.88
CA VAL A 9 5.22 4.06 -21.22
C VAL A 9 3.80 4.23 -20.68
N ASP A 10 3.67 4.31 -19.36
CA ASP A 10 2.39 4.42 -18.67
C ASP A 10 2.06 5.86 -18.24
N GLY A 11 3.04 6.76 -18.29
CA GLY A 11 2.85 8.17 -17.98
C GLY A 11 3.95 9.04 -18.57
N LEU A 12 3.60 10.28 -18.89
CA LEU A 12 4.52 11.29 -19.39
C LEU A 12 4.74 12.41 -18.36
N LEU A 13 5.92 13.01 -18.36
CA LEU A 13 6.21 14.18 -17.55
C LEU A 13 5.45 15.40 -18.11
N THR A 14 4.87 16.19 -17.23
CA THR A 14 4.44 17.54 -17.53
C THR A 14 5.38 18.49 -16.81
N PHE A 15 6.09 19.31 -17.58
CA PHE A 15 6.94 20.32 -16.99
C PHE A 15 6.10 21.46 -16.41
N PRO A 16 6.62 22.20 -15.41
CA PRO A 16 5.92 23.37 -14.91
C PRO A 16 5.82 24.44 -16.00
N ASP A 17 4.77 25.25 -15.92
CA ASP A 17 4.50 26.35 -16.85
C ASP A 17 5.65 27.36 -16.89
N PHE A 18 6.32 27.55 -15.75
CA PHE A 18 7.52 28.37 -15.66
C PHE A 18 8.57 27.75 -14.73
N PRO A 19 9.88 28.03 -14.93
CA PRO A 19 10.92 27.46 -14.08
C PRO A 19 10.82 27.95 -12.63
N ALA A 20 11.27 27.11 -11.69
CA ALA A 20 11.16 27.38 -10.24
C ALA A 20 11.89 28.67 -9.79
N ASN A 21 12.84 29.17 -10.56
CA ASN A 21 13.63 30.38 -10.27
C ASN A 21 13.29 31.54 -11.21
N ASP A 22 12.12 31.54 -11.85
CA ASP A 22 11.66 32.63 -12.67
C ASP A 22 11.39 33.88 -11.80
N PRO A 23 12.06 35.01 -12.02
CA PRO A 23 11.89 36.20 -11.19
C PRO A 23 10.57 36.93 -11.42
N LEU A 24 9.86 36.64 -12.51
CA LEU A 24 8.62 37.32 -12.91
C LEU A 24 7.37 36.53 -12.49
N HIS A 25 7.53 35.26 -12.18
CA HIS A 25 6.41 34.39 -11.80
C HIS A 25 6.64 33.79 -10.43
N TYR A 26 5.62 33.88 -9.60
CA TYR A 26 5.65 33.32 -8.26
C TYR A 26 4.60 32.20 -8.14
N ALA A 27 5.05 31.04 -7.74
CA ALA A 27 4.19 29.95 -7.31
C ALA A 27 4.25 29.78 -5.80
N SER A 28 3.28 29.06 -5.24
CA SER A 28 3.31 28.65 -3.85
C SER A 28 4.59 27.86 -3.55
N ILE A 29 5.03 27.85 -2.29
CA ILE A 29 6.22 27.13 -1.83
C ILE A 29 6.23 25.64 -2.14
N HIS A 30 5.09 25.06 -2.53
CA HIS A 30 4.94 23.63 -2.71
C HIS A 30 5.21 23.15 -4.14
N SER A 31 4.79 23.89 -5.15
CA SER A 31 4.99 23.49 -6.55
C SER A 31 4.63 24.63 -7.51
N ASN A 32 5.29 24.66 -8.65
CA ASN A 32 4.86 25.46 -9.77
C ASN A 32 3.64 24.80 -10.45
N PRO A 33 2.74 25.58 -11.07
CA PRO A 33 1.63 25.03 -11.81
C PRO A 33 2.15 24.16 -12.97
N PRO A 34 1.45 23.08 -13.32
CA PRO A 34 1.81 22.27 -14.48
C PRO A 34 1.58 23.08 -15.76
N GLY A 35 2.40 22.83 -16.77
CA GLY A 35 2.18 23.33 -18.11
C GLY A 35 0.97 22.69 -18.80
N ASP A 36 0.54 23.24 -19.91
CA ASP A 36 -0.69 22.86 -20.62
C ASP A 36 -0.63 21.48 -21.28
N SER A 37 0.56 20.95 -21.53
CA SER A 37 0.72 19.71 -22.27
C SER A 37 1.79 18.80 -21.68
N PRO A 38 1.60 17.47 -21.73
CA PRO A 38 2.66 16.53 -21.41
C PRO A 38 3.85 16.67 -22.38
N SER A 39 5.04 16.44 -21.87
CA SER A 39 6.26 16.34 -22.69
C SER A 39 6.36 14.99 -23.39
N GLU A 40 7.38 14.83 -24.26
CA GLU A 40 7.73 13.52 -24.83
C GLU A 40 8.49 12.59 -23.84
N TYR A 41 8.81 13.07 -22.64
CA TYR A 41 9.63 12.32 -21.69
C TYR A 41 8.78 11.43 -20.80
N PRO A 42 9.12 10.13 -20.66
CA PRO A 42 8.38 9.22 -19.82
C PRO A 42 8.53 9.58 -18.33
N ALA A 43 7.40 9.51 -17.61
CA ALA A 43 7.33 9.66 -16.17
C ALA A 43 7.25 8.32 -15.45
N LEU A 44 6.53 7.38 -16.06
CA LEU A 44 6.34 6.03 -15.56
C LEU A 44 6.53 5.05 -16.70
N THR A 45 7.39 4.06 -16.50
CA THR A 45 7.65 3.02 -17.49
C THR A 45 7.63 1.64 -16.87
N CYS A 46 7.25 0.65 -17.65
CA CYS A 46 7.33 -0.76 -17.29
C CYS A 46 8.06 -1.52 -18.38
N HIS A 47 9.14 -2.19 -18.02
CA HIS A 47 9.93 -3.03 -18.90
C HIS A 47 9.96 -4.47 -18.41
N LYS A 48 9.81 -5.43 -19.32
CA LYS A 48 9.94 -6.85 -19.02
C LYS A 48 11.42 -7.23 -18.92
N TYR A 49 11.84 -7.75 -17.78
CA TYR A 49 13.21 -8.17 -17.54
C TYR A 49 13.26 -9.62 -17.04
N GLY A 50 13.82 -10.50 -17.83
CA GLY A 50 13.82 -11.94 -17.53
C GLY A 50 12.41 -12.47 -17.31
N ARG A 51 12.15 -13.07 -16.13
CA ARG A 51 10.82 -13.54 -15.72
C ARG A 51 9.98 -12.50 -14.96
N GLY A 52 10.53 -11.35 -14.73
CA GLY A 52 9.91 -10.27 -13.96
C GLY A 52 9.64 -9.02 -14.79
N LYS A 53 9.24 -7.97 -14.09
CA LYS A 53 9.03 -6.63 -14.63
C LYS A 53 9.83 -5.62 -13.82
N CYS A 54 10.35 -4.60 -14.48
CA CYS A 54 10.97 -3.45 -13.87
C CYS A 54 10.04 -2.25 -14.10
N VAL A 55 9.59 -1.63 -13.03
CA VAL A 55 8.82 -0.39 -13.08
C VAL A 55 9.72 0.75 -12.63
N TRP A 56 9.84 1.77 -13.46
CA TRP A 56 10.66 2.93 -13.19
C TRP A 56 9.79 4.20 -13.18
N MET A 57 10.07 5.08 -12.21
CA MET A 57 9.43 6.38 -12.06
C MET A 57 10.47 7.49 -12.11
N ALA A 58 10.18 8.57 -12.85
CA ALA A 58 11.06 9.73 -13.00
C ALA A 58 11.11 10.60 -11.73
N ALA A 59 10.08 10.55 -10.90
CA ALA A 59 9.97 11.34 -9.68
C ALA A 59 9.94 10.46 -8.44
N PRO A 60 10.46 10.90 -7.29
CA PRO A 60 10.46 10.15 -6.04
C PRO A 60 9.07 10.22 -5.36
N VAL A 61 8.02 9.77 -6.05
CA VAL A 61 6.63 9.82 -5.57
C VAL A 61 6.46 9.25 -4.15
N PRO A 62 7.17 8.16 -3.74
CA PRO A 62 7.06 7.64 -2.38
C PRO A 62 7.50 8.58 -1.26
N LEU A 63 8.26 9.64 -1.59
CA LEU A 63 8.69 10.64 -0.60
C LEU A 63 7.64 11.72 -0.33
N LEU A 64 6.57 11.75 -1.13
CA LEU A 64 5.49 12.73 -1.00
C LEU A 64 4.33 12.08 -0.26
N LEU A 65 4.06 12.56 0.96
CA LEU A 65 3.05 11.97 1.86
C LEU A 65 1.66 12.62 1.67
N HIS A 66 1.19 12.69 0.42
CA HIS A 66 -0.17 13.15 0.12
C HIS A 66 -1.07 11.98 -0.30
N ASP A 67 -2.36 12.07 -0.02
CA ASP A 67 -3.34 11.02 -0.35
C ASP A 67 -3.33 10.63 -1.83
N SER A 68 -3.13 11.59 -2.74
CA SER A 68 -3.06 11.32 -4.18
C SER A 68 -1.88 10.43 -4.57
N GLN A 69 -0.71 10.63 -3.95
CA GLN A 69 0.48 9.81 -4.17
C GLN A 69 0.32 8.43 -3.55
N SER A 70 -0.27 8.34 -2.37
CA SER A 70 -0.56 7.06 -1.71
C SER A 70 -1.51 6.22 -2.56
N ARG A 71 -2.59 6.80 -3.07
CA ARG A 71 -3.53 6.11 -3.98
C ARG A 71 -2.89 5.68 -5.31
N PHE A 72 -2.02 6.52 -5.85
CA PHE A 72 -1.25 6.17 -7.06
C PHE A 72 -0.34 4.98 -6.82
N LEU A 73 0.41 4.97 -5.70
CA LEU A 73 1.29 3.85 -5.34
C LEU A 73 0.49 2.58 -5.04
N GLU A 74 -0.63 2.69 -4.35
CA GLU A 74 -1.53 1.55 -4.11
C GLU A 74 -2.00 0.93 -5.43
N GLY A 75 -2.46 1.75 -6.38
CA GLY A 75 -2.85 1.28 -7.71
C GLY A 75 -1.71 0.61 -8.46
N LEU A 76 -0.51 1.20 -8.41
CA LEU A 76 0.69 0.64 -9.01
C LEU A 76 1.05 -0.72 -8.40
N PHE A 77 1.03 -0.83 -7.09
CA PHE A 77 1.29 -2.10 -6.40
C PHE A 77 0.23 -3.16 -6.71
N GLN A 78 -1.04 -2.78 -6.77
CA GLN A 78 -2.12 -3.71 -7.16
C GLN A 78 -1.93 -4.25 -8.58
N GLU A 79 -1.46 -3.42 -9.52
CA GLU A 79 -1.20 -3.85 -10.91
C GLU A 79 0.01 -4.77 -11.01
N TYR A 80 1.12 -4.43 -10.34
CA TYR A 80 2.40 -5.11 -10.56
C TYR A 80 2.75 -6.17 -9.53
N LEU A 81 2.09 -6.18 -8.38
CA LEU A 81 2.29 -7.17 -7.32
C LEU A 81 0.98 -7.92 -7.03
N PRO A 82 0.55 -8.83 -7.92
CA PRO A 82 -0.74 -9.53 -7.80
C PRO A 82 -0.73 -10.61 -6.71
N GLY A 83 -0.32 -10.31 -5.54
CA GLY A 83 -0.20 -11.27 -4.44
C GLY A 83 -0.37 -10.64 -3.07
N PHE A 84 -0.92 -9.42 -3.02
CA PHE A 84 -1.20 -8.79 -1.75
C PHE A 84 -2.09 -9.69 -0.89
N VAL A 85 -1.56 -10.03 0.27
CA VAL A 85 -2.26 -10.82 1.27
C VAL A 85 -3.31 -9.97 1.97
N VAL A 86 -2.99 -8.70 2.27
CA VAL A 86 -3.94 -7.75 2.85
C VAL A 86 -4.77 -7.12 1.74
N ALA A 87 -6.09 -7.23 1.85
CA ALA A 87 -7.04 -6.71 0.85
C ALA A 87 -7.84 -5.49 1.34
N SER A 88 -7.62 -5.06 2.58
CA SER A 88 -8.27 -3.88 3.16
C SER A 88 -7.90 -2.61 2.42
N ARG A 89 -8.85 -1.66 2.40
CA ARG A 89 -8.68 -0.33 1.82
C ARG A 89 -9.02 0.73 2.86
N ASN A 90 -8.52 1.94 2.65
CA ASN A 90 -8.79 3.09 3.51
C ASN A 90 -8.39 2.88 4.98
N LEU A 91 -7.29 2.16 5.19
CA LEU A 91 -6.72 1.99 6.52
C LEU A 91 -6.06 3.28 7.00
N PRO A 92 -6.04 3.52 8.33
CA PRO A 92 -5.27 4.63 8.89
C PRO A 92 -3.80 4.56 8.50
N ASN A 93 -3.20 5.68 8.10
CA ASN A 93 -1.79 5.74 7.69
C ASN A 93 -0.81 5.33 8.80
N SER A 94 -1.23 5.44 10.06
CA SER A 94 -0.44 5.00 11.22
C SER A 94 -0.51 3.49 11.47
N LEU A 95 -1.36 2.74 10.76
CA LEU A 95 -1.48 1.31 10.94
C LEU A 95 -0.49 0.57 10.04
N GLU A 96 0.60 0.09 10.63
CA GLU A 96 1.51 -0.84 9.98
C GLU A 96 0.96 -2.26 10.04
N ILE A 97 0.95 -2.96 8.90
CA ILE A 97 0.48 -4.33 8.78
C ILE A 97 1.59 -5.21 8.24
N THR A 98 2.00 -6.19 9.03
CA THR A 98 2.96 -7.22 8.62
C THR A 98 2.30 -8.59 8.65
N VAL A 99 2.48 -9.36 7.59
CA VAL A 99 2.01 -10.74 7.51
C VAL A 99 3.19 -11.67 7.31
N LEU A 100 3.42 -12.56 8.27
CA LEU A 100 4.42 -13.61 8.18
C LEU A 100 3.74 -14.95 7.93
N GLU A 101 4.30 -15.77 7.06
CA GLU A 101 3.77 -17.10 6.74
C GLU A 101 4.72 -18.18 7.24
N SER A 102 4.17 -19.23 7.87
CA SER A 102 4.94 -20.40 8.28
C SER A 102 5.53 -21.14 7.07
N LYS A 103 6.65 -21.84 7.25
CA LYS A 103 7.32 -22.57 6.15
C LYS A 103 6.43 -23.61 5.49
N ASP A 104 5.55 -24.25 6.26
CA ASP A 104 4.56 -25.23 5.78
C ASP A 104 3.28 -24.59 5.22
N LYS A 105 3.19 -23.25 5.23
CA LYS A 105 2.05 -22.44 4.76
C LYS A 105 0.71 -22.72 5.46
N THR A 106 0.74 -23.38 6.61
CA THR A 106 -0.47 -23.72 7.35
C THR A 106 -0.93 -22.63 8.31
N ARG A 107 -0.04 -21.67 8.63
CA ARG A 107 -0.31 -20.58 9.58
C ARG A 107 0.27 -19.26 9.08
N ARG A 108 -0.39 -18.18 9.46
CA ARG A 108 0.15 -16.82 9.32
C ARG A 108 0.07 -16.09 10.65
N LEU A 109 1.05 -15.23 10.86
CA LEU A 109 1.04 -14.24 11.93
C LEU A 109 0.70 -12.90 11.29
N LEU A 110 -0.42 -12.32 11.69
CA LEU A 110 -0.82 -10.96 11.35
C LEU A 110 -0.42 -10.04 12.49
N CYS A 111 0.45 -9.10 12.19
CA CYS A 111 0.89 -8.06 13.14
C CYS A 111 0.28 -6.73 12.70
N LEU A 112 -0.43 -6.08 13.59
CA LEU A 112 -0.99 -4.75 13.43
C LEU A 112 -0.31 -3.85 14.44
N VAL A 113 0.35 -2.78 13.99
CA VAL A 113 1.04 -1.83 14.88
C VAL A 113 0.55 -0.44 14.58
N ASN A 114 -0.01 0.21 15.60
CA ASN A 114 -0.40 1.61 15.51
C ASN A 114 0.82 2.49 15.78
N GLN A 115 1.52 2.82 14.71
CA GLN A 115 2.76 3.59 14.74
C GLN A 115 2.45 5.09 14.55
N GLN A 116 2.62 5.87 15.61
CA GLN A 116 2.45 7.32 15.59
C GLN A 116 3.71 7.99 16.14
N ASP A 117 4.12 9.08 15.50
CA ASP A 117 5.30 9.86 15.91
C ASP A 117 5.07 10.64 17.21
N GLN A 118 3.81 10.90 17.55
CA GLN A 118 3.43 11.67 18.74
C GLN A 118 3.02 10.79 19.90
N GLN A 119 3.30 11.26 21.11
CA GLN A 119 2.88 10.62 22.37
C GLN A 119 1.90 11.51 23.14
N PRO A 120 0.88 10.96 23.81
CA PRO A 120 0.54 9.53 23.83
C PRO A 120 -0.05 9.04 22.49
N VAL A 121 0.16 7.77 22.16
CA VAL A 121 -0.42 7.15 20.98
C VAL A 121 -1.95 7.18 21.08
N ILE A 122 -2.61 7.72 20.07
CA ILE A 122 -4.07 7.76 19.97
C ILE A 122 -4.56 6.41 19.45
N PRO A 123 -5.44 5.69 20.17
CA PRO A 123 -5.98 4.42 19.68
C PRO A 123 -6.77 4.59 18.38
N LEU A 124 -6.65 3.61 17.49
CA LEU A 124 -7.48 3.51 16.30
C LEU A 124 -8.79 2.83 16.66
N SER A 125 -9.91 3.31 16.13
CA SER A 125 -11.25 2.76 16.36
C SER A 125 -11.86 2.28 15.04
N ASP A 126 -12.73 1.27 15.11
CA ASP A 126 -13.51 0.74 13.98
C ASP A 126 -12.62 0.34 12.79
N VAL A 127 -11.63 -0.51 13.04
CA VAL A 127 -10.67 -0.94 12.02
C VAL A 127 -11.06 -2.30 11.45
N ASP A 128 -11.33 -2.34 10.15
CA ASP A 128 -11.63 -3.56 9.40
C ASP A 128 -10.41 -4.02 8.61
N ILE A 129 -9.98 -5.25 8.87
CA ILE A 129 -8.86 -5.88 8.17
C ILE A 129 -9.35 -7.07 7.36
N ALA A 130 -9.08 -7.07 6.07
CA ALA A 130 -9.33 -8.19 5.18
C ALA A 130 -8.01 -8.82 4.71
N VAL A 131 -7.87 -10.12 4.92
CA VAL A 131 -6.68 -10.90 4.58
C VAL A 131 -7.06 -12.00 3.60
N LYS A 132 -6.32 -12.15 2.50
CA LYS A 132 -6.51 -13.27 1.57
C LYS A 132 -6.01 -14.56 2.21
N TRP A 133 -6.86 -15.59 2.15
CA TRP A 133 -6.56 -16.93 2.63
C TRP A 133 -7.14 -17.95 1.67
N SER A 134 -6.45 -19.06 1.43
CA SER A 134 -6.87 -20.03 0.40
C SER A 134 -8.07 -20.90 0.78
N SER A 135 -8.31 -21.09 2.08
CA SER A 135 -9.41 -21.90 2.62
C SER A 135 -9.93 -21.25 3.89
N ARG A 136 -11.10 -21.67 4.38
CA ARG A 136 -11.62 -21.17 5.66
C ARG A 136 -10.61 -21.47 6.77
N PRO A 137 -10.12 -20.46 7.53
CA PRO A 137 -9.28 -20.72 8.69
C PRO A 137 -10.00 -21.55 9.74
N THR A 138 -9.28 -22.41 10.41
CA THR A 138 -9.83 -23.20 11.53
C THR A 138 -9.95 -22.36 12.79
N GLU A 139 -9.03 -21.43 12.98
CA GLU A 139 -9.00 -20.51 14.11
C GLU A 139 -8.30 -19.20 13.78
N VAL A 140 -8.68 -18.15 14.49
CA VAL A 140 -7.90 -16.92 14.65
C VAL A 140 -7.73 -16.70 16.14
N ARG A 141 -6.49 -16.50 16.59
CA ARG A 141 -6.16 -16.39 18.01
C ARG A 141 -5.24 -15.22 18.26
N ASP A 142 -5.56 -14.44 19.26
CA ASP A 142 -4.65 -13.42 19.78
C ASP A 142 -3.44 -14.07 20.47
N VAL A 143 -2.24 -13.66 20.08
CA VAL A 143 -0.97 -14.26 20.56
C VAL A 143 -0.72 -13.94 22.03
N LEU A 144 -1.09 -12.74 22.48
CA LEU A 144 -0.77 -12.26 23.81
C LEU A 144 -1.69 -12.85 24.88
N THR A 145 -2.98 -12.95 24.54
CA THR A 145 -4.00 -13.45 25.48
C THR A 145 -4.34 -14.93 25.29
N GLY A 146 -4.00 -15.51 24.14
CA GLY A 146 -4.38 -16.85 23.75
C GLY A 146 -5.87 -17.02 23.44
N LYS A 147 -6.67 -15.94 23.43
CA LYS A 147 -8.10 -15.98 23.19
C LYS A 147 -8.41 -16.09 21.70
N GLY A 148 -9.50 -16.79 21.37
CA GLY A 148 -10.06 -16.80 20.03
C GLY A 148 -10.57 -15.41 19.64
N VAL A 149 -10.36 -15.04 18.38
CA VAL A 149 -10.85 -13.80 17.78
C VAL A 149 -11.93 -14.15 16.77
N GLU A 150 -13.05 -13.44 16.84
CA GLU A 150 -14.13 -13.60 15.87
C GLU A 150 -13.69 -13.13 14.47
N PHE A 151 -14.11 -13.86 13.46
CA PHE A 151 -13.81 -13.54 12.08
C PHE A 151 -14.96 -13.95 11.16
N GLN A 152 -15.02 -13.29 10.01
CA GLN A 152 -15.89 -13.67 8.91
C GLN A 152 -15.05 -14.26 7.78
N TRP A 153 -15.61 -15.26 7.09
CA TRP A 153 -14.97 -15.90 5.95
C TRP A 153 -15.90 -15.89 4.76
N ASP A 154 -15.45 -15.26 3.67
CA ASP A 154 -16.11 -15.31 2.37
C ASP A 154 -15.36 -16.25 1.42
N SER A 155 -16.01 -17.37 1.08
CA SER A 155 -15.44 -18.36 0.17
C SER A 155 -15.36 -17.89 -1.28
N ALA A 156 -16.23 -16.96 -1.71
CA ALA A 156 -16.26 -16.48 -3.08
C ALA A 156 -15.07 -15.58 -3.39
N SER A 157 -14.70 -14.72 -2.45
CA SER A 157 -13.55 -13.83 -2.56
C SER A 157 -12.27 -14.37 -1.93
N SER A 158 -12.36 -15.48 -1.18
CA SER A 158 -11.27 -16.03 -0.37
C SER A 158 -10.72 -15.00 0.63
N LEU A 159 -11.61 -14.26 1.28
CA LEU A 159 -11.25 -13.22 2.25
C LEU A 159 -11.65 -13.63 3.67
N LEU A 160 -10.70 -13.49 4.56
CA LEU A 160 -10.88 -13.47 6.01
C LEU A 160 -11.03 -12.01 6.45
N SER A 161 -12.15 -11.66 7.06
CA SER A 161 -12.41 -10.32 7.60
C SER A 161 -12.38 -10.34 9.12
N LEU A 162 -11.66 -9.37 9.68
CA LEU A 162 -11.48 -9.14 11.11
C LEU A 162 -11.92 -7.70 11.41
N HIS A 163 -12.65 -7.53 12.50
CA HIS A 163 -13.04 -6.23 13.01
C HIS A 163 -12.40 -5.98 14.37
N PHE A 164 -11.88 -4.77 14.56
CA PHE A 164 -11.31 -4.30 15.80
C PHE A 164 -12.03 -3.02 16.24
N ASP A 165 -12.81 -3.11 17.30
CA ASP A 165 -13.42 -1.92 17.92
C ASP A 165 -12.35 -0.90 18.28
N ARG A 166 -11.18 -1.40 18.70
CA ARG A 166 -10.08 -0.54 19.12
C ARG A 166 -8.72 -1.24 19.04
N ILE A 167 -7.76 -0.58 18.38
CA ILE A 167 -6.35 -0.96 18.39
C ILE A 167 -5.58 0.12 19.17
N HIS A 168 -5.03 -0.22 20.35
CA HIS A 168 -4.26 0.73 21.15
C HIS A 168 -2.86 0.92 20.58
N LEU A 169 -2.00 -0.05 20.78
CA LEU A 169 -0.61 -0.01 20.35
C LEU A 169 -0.34 -1.07 19.28
N ALA A 170 -0.70 -2.31 19.55
CA ALA A 170 -0.48 -3.41 18.63
C ALA A 170 -1.44 -4.58 18.89
N GLU A 171 -1.71 -5.35 17.84
CA GLU A 171 -2.43 -6.62 17.87
C GLU A 171 -1.60 -7.68 17.11
N PHE A 172 -1.51 -8.87 17.65
CA PHE A 172 -0.77 -9.98 17.07
C PHE A 172 -1.67 -11.21 17.00
N LEU A 173 -2.03 -11.61 15.79
CA LEU A 173 -2.97 -12.70 15.58
C LEU A 173 -2.33 -13.86 14.83
N VAL A 174 -2.45 -15.07 15.35
CA VAL A 174 -2.19 -16.29 14.59
C VAL A 174 -3.47 -16.72 13.88
N ILE A 175 -3.38 -16.87 12.58
CA ILE A 175 -4.43 -17.41 11.71
C ILE A 175 -3.99 -18.83 11.35
N GLY A 176 -4.79 -19.83 11.74
CA GLY A 176 -4.54 -21.24 11.47
C GLY A 176 -5.42 -21.78 10.34
N GLY A 177 -4.82 -22.64 9.52
CA GLY A 177 -5.51 -23.43 8.48
C GLY A 177 -5.13 -24.91 8.59
N GLN A 178 -5.91 -25.76 7.92
CA GLN A 178 -5.54 -27.18 7.73
C GLN A 178 -4.51 -27.33 6.64
#